data_bba2ed0df8c9363f66129bd6e3d4597c
#
_entry.id   bba2ed0df8c9363f66129bd6e3d4597c
#
_cell.length_a   1.000
_cell.length_b   1.000
_cell.length_c   1.000
_cell.angle_alpha   90.00
_cell.angle_beta   90.00
_cell.angle_gamma   90.00
#
_symmetry.space_group_name_H-M   'P 1'
#
loop_
_entity.id
_entity.type
_entity.pdbx_description
1 polymer ?
#
loop_
_entity_poly.entity_id
_entity_poly.type
_entity_poly.pdbx_seq_one_letter_code
_entity_poly.pdbx_strand_id
1 'polypeptide(L)'
;MKIKLESAELPETEVIIRGDVTSEEVVSLLQLLKKRNSGKLILYKEEEQYIMDADEIVYVEVSDNKVYAYTKQDTYEAKQKLYEIKELLSGKSFAQINKSVIVNINCVKSI
;
A
#
# COMPACT_ATOMS: atom_id res chain seq x y z
N MET A 1 2.45 -24.36 5.03
CA MET A 1 2.98 -23.21 4.29
C MET A 1 4.22 -23.60 3.51
N LYS A 2 4.30 -23.18 2.28
CA LYS A 2 5.48 -23.42 1.44
C LYS A 2 6.15 -22.07 1.18
N ILE A 3 7.45 -21.98 1.41
CA ILE A 3 8.20 -20.75 1.19
C ILE A 3 9.10 -20.94 -0.01
N LYS A 4 8.97 -20.05 -1.00
CA LYS A 4 9.78 -20.07 -2.21
C LYS A 4 10.54 -18.75 -2.33
N LEU A 5 11.81 -18.82 -2.61
CA LEU A 5 12.65 -17.65 -2.83
C LEU A 5 13.07 -17.60 -4.30
N GLU A 6 12.92 -16.44 -4.91
CA GLU A 6 13.35 -16.23 -6.29
C GLU A 6 14.31 -15.04 -6.33
N SER A 7 15.42 -15.20 -7.03
CA SER A 7 16.34 -14.10 -7.30
C SER A 7 15.83 -13.33 -8.50
N ALA A 8 15.71 -12.03 -8.35
CA ALA A 8 15.27 -11.15 -9.44
C ALA A 8 15.91 -9.78 -9.27
N GLU A 9 16.18 -9.11 -10.38
CA GLU A 9 16.68 -7.74 -10.35
C GLU A 9 15.48 -6.79 -10.33
N LEU A 10 15.09 -6.38 -9.13
CA LEU A 10 13.99 -5.47 -8.92
C LEU A 10 14.50 -4.24 -8.18
N PRO A 11 13.89 -3.08 -8.43
CA PRO A 11 14.27 -1.85 -7.69
C PRO A 11 13.98 -1.97 -6.20
N GLU A 12 13.14 -2.91 -5.82
CA GLU A 12 12.72 -3.11 -4.44
C GLU A 12 12.39 -4.58 -4.22
N THR A 13 12.70 -5.07 -3.02
CA THR A 13 12.32 -6.43 -2.64
C THR A 13 10.80 -6.57 -2.58
N GLU A 14 10.30 -7.60 -3.22
CA GLU A 14 8.87 -7.87 -3.33
C GLU A 14 8.50 -9.15 -2.61
N VAL A 15 7.40 -9.13 -1.86
CA VAL A 15 6.83 -10.32 -1.23
C VAL A 15 5.45 -10.57 -1.82
N ILE A 16 5.26 -11.77 -2.39
CA ILE A 16 3.98 -12.17 -2.97
C ILE A 16 3.43 -13.33 -2.16
N ILE A 17 2.17 -13.22 -1.74
CA ILE A 17 1.48 -14.28 -1.01
C ILE A 17 0.40 -14.84 -1.92
N ARG A 18 0.49 -16.14 -2.21
CA ARG A 18 -0.47 -16.88 -3.05
C ARG A 18 -1.15 -17.97 -2.23
N GLY A 19 -2.43 -18.11 -2.42
CA GLY A 19 -3.25 -19.10 -1.75
C GLY A 19 -4.52 -18.47 -1.20
N ASP A 20 -5.09 -19.08 -0.18
CA ASP A 20 -6.26 -18.52 0.49
C ASP A 20 -5.83 -17.37 1.40
N VAL A 21 -5.97 -16.14 0.88
CA VAL A 21 -5.54 -14.93 1.60
C VAL A 21 -6.42 -14.61 2.81
N THR A 22 -7.53 -15.32 2.97
CA THR A 22 -8.40 -15.16 4.15
C THR A 22 -8.07 -16.18 5.23
N SER A 23 -7.14 -17.10 4.99
CA SER A 23 -6.77 -18.13 5.96
C SER A 23 -6.12 -17.49 7.19
N GLU A 24 -6.24 -18.16 8.32
CA GLU A 24 -5.63 -17.75 9.57
C GLU A 24 -4.11 -17.59 9.46
N GLU A 25 -3.49 -18.48 8.70
CA GLU A 25 -2.07 -18.47 8.43
C GLU A 25 -1.63 -17.18 7.76
N VAL A 26 -2.33 -16.77 6.70
CA VAL A 26 -2.02 -15.54 5.96
C VAL A 26 -2.32 -14.31 6.79
N VAL A 27 -3.43 -14.30 7.52
CA VAL A 27 -3.79 -13.17 8.40
C VAL A 27 -2.72 -12.94 9.46
N SER A 28 -2.24 -14.02 10.08
CA SER A 28 -1.19 -13.94 11.09
C SER A 28 0.11 -13.40 10.50
N LEU A 29 0.48 -13.86 9.32
CA LEU A 29 1.68 -13.38 8.63
C LEU A 29 1.59 -11.90 8.30
N LEU A 30 0.44 -11.45 7.80
CA LEU A 30 0.22 -10.04 7.49
C LEU A 30 0.30 -9.16 8.73
N GLN A 31 -0.21 -9.64 9.86
CA GLN A 31 -0.13 -8.90 11.12
C GLN A 31 1.31 -8.72 11.56
N LEU A 32 2.15 -9.76 11.42
CA LEU A 32 3.56 -9.68 11.75
C LEU A 32 4.27 -8.66 10.86
N LEU A 33 3.98 -8.65 9.58
CA LEU A 33 4.56 -7.70 8.63
C LEU A 33 4.14 -6.27 8.95
N LYS A 34 2.87 -6.05 9.26
CA LYS A 34 2.37 -4.73 9.64
C LYS A 34 2.99 -4.22 10.92
N LYS A 35 3.16 -5.10 11.90
CA LYS A 35 3.73 -4.73 13.20
C LYS A 35 5.17 -4.26 13.07
N ARG A 36 5.94 -4.90 12.20
CA ARG A 36 7.36 -4.57 11.98
C ARG A 36 7.55 -3.33 11.10
N ASN A 37 6.60 -3.11 10.20
CA ASN A 37 6.74 -2.09 9.16
C ASN A 37 5.53 -1.16 9.18
N SER A 38 5.42 -0.36 10.25
CA SER A 38 4.38 0.66 10.31
C SER A 38 4.50 1.59 9.10
N GLY A 39 3.38 1.92 8.47
CA GLY A 39 3.37 2.72 7.27
C GLY A 39 3.32 1.92 5.98
N LYS A 40 3.09 0.61 6.07
CA LYS A 40 2.83 -0.21 4.89
C LYS A 40 1.33 -0.30 4.64
N LEU A 41 0.98 -0.34 3.36
CA LEU A 41 -0.41 -0.46 2.91
C LEU A 41 -0.60 -1.75 2.13
N ILE A 42 -1.80 -2.33 2.27
CA ILE A 42 -2.21 -3.46 1.44
C ILE A 42 -3.01 -2.89 0.28
N LEU A 43 -2.50 -3.09 -0.91
CA LEU A 43 -3.10 -2.58 -2.13
C LEU A 43 -3.41 -3.71 -3.09
N TYR A 44 -4.27 -3.45 -4.06
CA TYR A 44 -4.76 -4.46 -5.00
C TYR A 44 -4.59 -3.98 -6.43
N LYS A 45 -4.17 -4.89 -7.28
CA LYS A 45 -4.08 -4.64 -8.71
C LYS A 45 -4.30 -5.96 -9.44
N GLU A 46 -5.26 -5.99 -10.37
CA GLU A 46 -5.55 -7.18 -11.16
C GLU A 46 -5.76 -8.44 -10.31
N GLU A 47 -6.56 -8.31 -9.25
CA GLU A 47 -6.90 -9.38 -8.32
C GLU A 47 -5.74 -9.89 -7.48
N GLU A 48 -4.58 -9.24 -7.54
CA GLU A 48 -3.44 -9.56 -6.70
C GLU A 48 -3.31 -8.55 -5.56
N GLN A 49 -2.84 -9.01 -4.41
CA GLN A 49 -2.58 -8.17 -3.26
C GLN A 49 -1.10 -7.81 -3.19
N TYR A 50 -0.83 -6.56 -2.85
CA TYR A 50 0.53 -6.06 -2.66
C TYR A 50 0.63 -5.37 -1.32
N ILE A 51 1.72 -5.60 -0.61
CA ILE A 51 2.06 -4.83 0.59
C ILE A 51 3.10 -3.82 0.14
N MET A 52 2.78 -2.54 0.29
CA MET A 52 3.61 -1.49 -0.25
C MET A 52 4.00 -0.48 0.82
N ASP A 53 5.24 -0.01 0.75
CA ASP A 53 5.71 1.06 1.62
C ASP A 53 5.00 2.36 1.29
N ALA A 54 4.64 3.11 2.33
CA ALA A 54 4.05 4.42 2.16
C ALA A 54 4.94 5.33 1.30
N ASP A 55 6.26 5.19 1.42
CA ASP A 55 7.20 6.03 0.68
C ASP A 55 7.09 5.90 -0.83
N GLU A 56 6.54 4.80 -1.32
CA GLU A 56 6.36 4.57 -2.75
C GLU A 56 5.09 5.21 -3.29
N ILE A 57 4.19 5.61 -2.42
CA ILE A 57 2.93 6.20 -2.81
C ILE A 57 3.11 7.70 -3.04
N VAL A 58 2.71 8.16 -4.21
CA VAL A 58 2.75 9.58 -4.57
C VAL A 58 1.50 10.29 -4.03
N TYR A 59 0.33 9.72 -4.28
CA TYR A 59 -0.90 10.24 -3.71
C TYR A 59 -1.98 9.17 -3.68
N VAL A 60 -3.01 9.41 -2.86
CA VAL A 60 -4.18 8.55 -2.73
C VAL A 60 -5.41 9.39 -3.04
N GLU A 61 -6.31 8.86 -3.86
CA GLU A 61 -7.50 9.59 -4.30
C GLU A 61 -8.75 8.72 -4.26
N VAL A 62 -9.86 9.33 -3.86
CA VAL A 62 -11.18 8.71 -3.97
C VAL A 62 -11.79 9.10 -5.30
N SER A 63 -12.22 8.11 -6.07
CA SER A 63 -12.90 8.32 -7.35
C SER A 63 -13.98 7.26 -7.51
N ASP A 64 -15.20 7.65 -7.83
CA ASP A 64 -16.35 6.74 -8.01
C ASP A 64 -16.52 5.75 -6.84
N ASN A 65 -16.45 6.26 -5.61
CA ASN A 65 -16.59 5.49 -4.38
C ASN A 65 -15.50 4.42 -4.18
N LYS A 66 -14.41 4.53 -4.91
CA LYS A 66 -13.25 3.66 -4.77
C LYS A 66 -12.03 4.49 -4.40
N VAL A 67 -11.10 3.87 -3.67
CA VAL A 67 -9.87 4.51 -3.24
C VAL A 67 -8.71 3.95 -4.05
N TYR A 68 -7.94 4.83 -4.65
CA TYR A 68 -6.78 4.45 -5.46
C TYR A 68 -5.51 5.05 -4.90
N ALA A 69 -4.45 4.26 -4.88
CA ALA A 69 -3.12 4.71 -4.52
C ALA A 69 -2.26 4.73 -5.79
N TYR A 70 -1.60 5.85 -6.02
CA TYR A 70 -0.79 6.07 -7.20
C TYR A 70 0.69 6.06 -6.82
N THR A 71 1.45 5.23 -7.53
CA THR A 71 2.91 5.24 -7.42
C THR A 71 3.49 5.88 -8.67
N LYS A 72 4.81 5.97 -8.76
CA LYS A 72 5.45 6.51 -9.96
C LYS A 72 5.24 5.64 -11.20
N GLN A 73 4.91 4.38 -10.99
CA GLN A 73 4.82 3.39 -12.08
C GLN A 73 3.40 2.90 -12.34
N ASP A 74 2.61 2.72 -11.29
CA ASP A 74 1.33 2.04 -11.38
C ASP A 74 0.27 2.65 -10.48
N THR A 75 -0.97 2.24 -10.72
CA THR A 75 -2.13 2.59 -9.91
C THR A 75 -2.66 1.34 -9.24
N TYR A 76 -2.95 1.44 -7.96
CA TYR A 76 -3.48 0.32 -7.16
C TYR A 76 -4.78 0.75 -6.50
N GLU A 77 -5.62 -0.22 -6.19
CA GLU A 77 -6.85 0.03 -5.45
C GLU A 77 -6.65 -0.32 -3.98
N ALA A 78 -7.17 0.53 -3.09
CA ALA A 78 -7.21 0.25 -1.67
C ALA A 78 -8.64 -0.14 -1.29
N LYS A 79 -8.78 -1.14 -0.43
CA LYS A 79 -10.10 -1.56 0.07
C LYS A 79 -10.53 -0.76 1.28
N GLN A 80 -9.60 -0.10 1.95
CA GLN A 80 -9.89 0.76 3.09
C GLN A 80 -10.43 2.10 2.62
N LYS A 81 -11.14 2.76 3.51
CA LYS A 81 -11.63 4.10 3.26
C LYS A 81 -10.52 5.12 3.42
N LEU A 82 -10.67 6.28 2.81
CA LEU A 82 -9.63 7.31 2.83
C LEU A 82 -9.24 7.71 4.25
N TYR A 83 -10.18 7.84 5.18
CA TYR A 83 -9.86 8.20 6.56
C TYR A 83 -9.04 7.12 7.27
N GLU A 84 -9.26 5.85 6.92
CA GLU A 84 -8.47 4.75 7.48
C GLU A 84 -7.03 4.80 6.95
N ILE A 85 -6.88 5.11 5.67
CA ILE A 85 -5.55 5.24 5.05
C ILE A 85 -4.82 6.45 5.65
N LYS A 86 -5.53 7.56 5.87
CA LYS A 86 -4.95 8.74 6.51
C LYS A 86 -4.38 8.39 7.88
N GLU A 87 -5.09 7.56 8.64
CA GLU A 87 -4.63 7.11 9.94
C GLU A 87 -3.38 6.23 9.84
N LEU A 88 -3.36 5.31 8.88
CA LEU A 88 -2.21 4.46 8.64
C LEU A 88 -0.98 5.27 8.23
N LEU A 89 -1.17 6.38 7.54
CA LEU A 89 -0.10 7.26 7.08
C LEU A 89 0.25 8.34 8.10
N SER A 90 -0.39 8.33 9.26
CA SER A 90 -0.11 9.26 10.35
C SER A 90 1.34 9.12 10.79
N GLY A 91 2.01 10.24 10.98
CA GLY A 91 3.45 10.25 11.32
C GLY A 91 4.36 10.13 10.11
N LYS A 92 3.80 9.98 8.90
CA LYS A 92 4.54 10.03 7.65
C LYS A 92 4.35 11.39 6.99
N SER A 93 5.10 11.64 5.91
CA SER A 93 5.06 12.93 5.21
C SER A 93 3.88 13.01 4.24
N PHE A 94 2.66 12.81 4.75
CA PHE A 94 1.44 12.89 3.96
C PHE A 94 0.55 14.00 4.46
N ALA A 95 -0.14 14.66 3.53
CA ALA A 95 -1.10 15.71 3.85
C ALA A 95 -2.36 15.55 3.03
N GLN A 96 -3.52 15.69 3.68
CA GLN A 96 -4.78 15.71 2.99
C GLN A 96 -5.02 17.11 2.45
N ILE A 97 -5.12 17.22 1.12
CA ILE A 97 -5.27 18.52 0.47
C ILE A 97 -6.73 18.90 0.18
N ASN A 98 -7.60 17.89 0.15
CA ASN A 98 -9.05 18.11 0.04
C ASN A 98 -9.78 16.85 0.53
N LYS A 99 -11.09 16.80 0.39
CA LYS A 99 -11.91 15.69 0.88
C LYS A 99 -11.57 14.34 0.24
N SER A 100 -10.94 14.37 -0.93
CA SER A 100 -10.73 13.17 -1.75
C SER A 100 -9.29 12.80 -1.99
N VAL A 101 -8.34 13.62 -1.59
CA VAL A 101 -6.93 13.41 -1.96
C VAL A 101 -5.98 13.60 -0.79
N ILE A 102 -5.09 12.62 -0.62
CA ILE A 102 -3.96 12.67 0.31
C ILE A 102 -2.69 12.60 -0.52
N VAL A 103 -1.75 13.51 -0.29
CA VAL A 103 -0.51 13.62 -1.09
C VAL A 103 0.71 13.34 -0.23
N ASN A 104 1.66 12.62 -0.80
CA ASN A 104 2.98 12.45 -0.18
C ASN A 104 3.78 13.72 -0.43
N ILE A 105 4.03 14.46 0.63
CA ILE A 105 4.73 15.75 0.55
C ILE A 105 6.13 15.60 -0.05
N ASN A 106 6.79 14.48 0.23
CA ASN A 106 8.14 14.24 -0.31
C ASN A 106 8.15 14.05 -1.82
N CYS A 107 7.00 13.81 -2.44
CA CYS A 107 6.88 13.67 -3.89
C CYS A 107 6.44 14.96 -4.56
N VAL A 108 6.11 15.99 -3.81
CA VAL A 108 5.71 17.30 -4.36
C VAL A 108 6.96 18.04 -4.79
N LYS A 109 6.97 18.49 -6.03
CA LYS A 109 8.09 19.29 -6.54
C LYS A 109 7.72 20.77 -6.54
N SER A 110 8.66 21.59 -6.13
CA SER A 110 8.52 23.04 -6.25
C SER A 110 8.55 23.44 -7.70
N ILE A 111 7.76 24.41 -8.02
CA ILE A 111 7.78 25.01 -9.35
C ILE A 111 8.53 26.32 -9.31
#